data_2e71aec870c45cf813f35a2178dff1fe
#
_entry.id   2e71aec870c45cf813f35a2178dff1fe
#
_cell.length_a   1.000
_cell.length_b   1.000
_cell.length_c   1.000
_cell.angle_alpha   90.00
_cell.angle_beta   90.00
_cell.angle_gamma   90.00
#
_symmetry.space_group_name_H-M   'P 1'
#
loop_
_entity.id
_entity.type
_entity.pdbx_description
1 polymer ?
#
loop_
_entity_poly.entity_id
_entity_poly.type
_entity_poly.pdbx_seq_one_letter_code
_entity_poly.pdbx_strand_id
1 'polypeptide(L)'
;MGEKSVKSALHLSERNEYLVQVLHDIKALDIMLHEKMFEKGKQRIGAEQELCLIHDDGSPALTAPDILGAMTDPHFTTEIGKFNMEINLDPFELRSDCLRNSERQLMEMLATATHAASDADSNVLLTGILPSLTHLHLEEDCMAPVERYHILSNTMRKMRGRDFEIHIIGVDELIASNPSILFEACNTSFQLHLQIDPDEFVEHYNWAQMISGPVLAACTNSPLLFGRELWAETRIALFQQSVDTRSYTGHLRERQSRVYFGNRWLRDSVAEVFKEHLTRFPMVFSTNVEQNSMDLLREGKTPKLRALQLHNGTVYTWNRICYGISEGWPHLRIECRYIPAGP
;
A
#
# COMPACT_ATOMS: atom_id res chain seq x y z
N MET A 1 8.94 1.92 1.41
CA MET A 1 8.89 3.17 0.58
C MET A 1 8.95 2.86 -0.91
N GLY A 2 8.04 3.38 -1.69
CA GLY A 2 8.01 3.19 -3.15
C GLY A 2 9.05 4.04 -3.89
N GLU A 3 9.37 3.67 -5.14
CA GLU A 3 10.25 4.42 -6.05
C GLU A 3 9.80 5.89 -6.16
N LYS A 4 10.67 6.85 -5.82
CA LYS A 4 10.34 8.28 -5.80
C LYS A 4 10.37 8.92 -7.20
N SER A 5 11.25 8.43 -8.09
CA SER A 5 11.38 8.93 -9.46
C SER A 5 10.58 8.08 -10.42
N VAL A 6 9.35 8.48 -10.71
CA VAL A 6 8.43 7.77 -11.61
C VAL A 6 7.92 8.68 -12.71
N LYS A 7 7.54 8.06 -13.85
CA LYS A 7 6.86 8.73 -14.96
C LYS A 7 5.50 8.07 -15.21
N SER A 8 4.59 8.80 -15.80
CA SER A 8 3.30 8.26 -16.22
C SER A 8 3.46 7.28 -17.39
N ALA A 9 2.91 6.08 -17.32
CA ALA A 9 2.96 5.06 -18.38
C ALA A 9 1.80 5.19 -19.39
N LEU A 10 1.46 6.40 -19.82
CA LEU A 10 0.34 6.63 -20.75
C LEU A 10 0.73 6.44 -22.21
N HIS A 11 1.99 6.64 -22.59
CA HIS A 11 2.45 6.48 -23.96
C HIS A 11 2.70 5.00 -24.33
N LEU A 12 2.14 4.55 -25.45
CA LEU A 12 2.17 3.14 -25.86
C LEU A 12 3.59 2.59 -26.07
N SER A 13 4.52 3.39 -26.62
CA SER A 13 5.92 2.97 -26.83
C SER A 13 6.64 2.72 -25.51
N GLU A 14 6.60 3.69 -24.61
CA GLU A 14 7.23 3.59 -23.27
C GLU A 14 6.63 2.43 -22.46
N ARG A 15 5.32 2.25 -22.58
CA ARG A 15 4.60 1.16 -21.93
C ARG A 15 5.07 -0.21 -22.43
N ASN A 16 5.27 -0.37 -23.74
CA ASN A 16 5.72 -1.64 -24.31
C ASN A 16 7.16 -1.96 -23.90
N GLU A 17 8.06 -0.96 -23.92
CA GLU A 17 9.43 -1.13 -23.44
C GLU A 17 9.47 -1.53 -21.96
N TYR A 18 8.67 -0.85 -21.15
CA TYR A 18 8.58 -1.15 -19.72
C TYR A 18 7.96 -2.52 -19.43
N LEU A 19 6.98 -2.95 -20.23
CA LEU A 19 6.40 -4.30 -20.16
C LEU A 19 7.47 -5.38 -20.34
N VAL A 20 8.40 -5.20 -21.27
CA VAL A 20 9.51 -6.14 -21.47
C VAL A 20 10.38 -6.24 -20.22
N GLN A 21 10.63 -5.12 -19.53
CA GLN A 21 11.39 -5.13 -18.26
C GLN A 21 10.65 -5.90 -17.16
N VAL A 22 9.34 -5.70 -17.01
CA VAL A 22 8.53 -6.47 -16.04
C VAL A 22 8.55 -7.97 -16.35
N LEU A 23 8.48 -8.34 -17.64
CA LEU A 23 8.59 -9.74 -18.05
C LEU A 23 9.97 -10.34 -17.74
N HIS A 24 11.05 -9.58 -17.93
CA HIS A 24 12.39 -10.00 -17.51
C HIS A 24 12.49 -10.17 -15.99
N ASP A 25 11.90 -9.26 -15.22
CA ASP A 25 11.86 -9.36 -13.75
C ASP A 25 11.10 -10.62 -13.30
N ILE A 26 9.92 -10.90 -13.90
CA ILE A 26 9.15 -12.12 -13.58
C ILE A 26 9.95 -13.38 -13.93
N LYS A 27 10.62 -13.40 -15.08
CA LYS A 27 11.47 -14.52 -15.48
C LYS A 27 12.66 -14.68 -14.53
N ALA A 28 13.27 -13.58 -14.11
CA ALA A 28 14.35 -13.59 -13.13
C ALA A 28 13.86 -14.13 -11.78
N LEU A 29 12.68 -13.73 -11.33
CA LEU A 29 12.04 -14.26 -10.12
C LEU A 29 11.79 -15.76 -10.22
N ASP A 30 11.26 -16.26 -11.34
CA ASP A 30 11.05 -17.70 -11.57
C ASP A 30 12.38 -18.49 -11.45
N ILE A 31 13.46 -17.98 -12.06
CA ILE A 31 14.78 -18.60 -11.95
C ILE A 31 15.28 -18.59 -10.51
N MET A 32 15.20 -17.46 -9.83
CA MET A 32 15.64 -17.32 -8.44
C MET A 32 14.89 -18.28 -7.49
N LEU A 33 13.60 -18.49 -7.72
CA LEU A 33 12.79 -19.46 -6.96
C LEU A 33 13.26 -20.89 -7.24
N HIS A 34 13.45 -21.24 -8.51
CA HIS A 34 13.90 -22.57 -8.91
C HIS A 34 15.31 -22.91 -8.38
N GLU A 35 16.24 -21.94 -8.49
CA GLU A 35 17.63 -22.09 -8.04
C GLU A 35 17.78 -21.87 -6.52
N LYS A 36 16.67 -21.63 -5.79
CA LYS A 36 16.65 -21.46 -4.32
C LYS A 36 17.59 -20.36 -3.82
N MET A 37 17.59 -19.22 -4.52
CA MET A 37 18.48 -18.09 -4.22
C MET A 37 18.04 -17.22 -3.04
N PHE A 38 16.88 -17.48 -2.48
CA PHE A 38 16.29 -16.69 -1.39
C PHE A 38 16.87 -17.03 -0.01
N GLU A 39 16.81 -16.07 0.91
CA GLU A 39 17.12 -16.27 2.32
C GLU A 39 16.21 -17.37 2.90
N LYS A 40 16.80 -18.32 3.62
CA LYS A 40 16.11 -19.44 4.26
C LYS A 40 16.33 -19.49 5.76
N GLY A 41 15.34 -20.05 6.46
CA GLY A 41 15.41 -20.28 7.89
C GLY A 41 15.34 -19.04 8.77
N LYS A 42 15.13 -17.85 8.17
CA LYS A 42 14.84 -16.62 8.90
C LYS A 42 13.44 -16.14 8.55
N GLN A 43 12.61 -15.98 9.55
CA GLN A 43 11.31 -15.35 9.45
C GLN A 43 11.35 -14.05 10.25
N ARG A 44 10.89 -12.95 9.66
CA ARG A 44 10.82 -11.65 10.31
C ARG A 44 9.40 -11.13 10.26
N ILE A 45 9.02 -10.40 11.30
CA ILE A 45 7.81 -9.59 11.36
C ILE A 45 8.19 -8.11 11.41
N GLY A 46 7.57 -7.30 10.59
CA GLY A 46 7.62 -5.84 10.64
C GLY A 46 6.22 -5.28 10.58
N ALA A 47 6.06 -3.99 10.80
CA ALA A 47 4.76 -3.33 10.68
C ALA A 47 4.91 -1.89 10.20
N GLU A 48 3.82 -1.36 9.65
CA GLU A 48 3.62 0.05 9.35
C GLU A 48 2.37 0.51 10.11
N GLN A 49 2.45 1.66 10.79
CA GLN A 49 1.31 2.29 11.46
C GLN A 49 1.06 3.64 10.82
N GLU A 50 -0.08 3.76 10.16
CA GLU A 50 -0.58 5.06 9.69
C GLU A 50 -1.33 5.76 10.82
N LEU A 51 -1.28 7.09 10.86
CA LEU A 51 -1.92 7.91 11.86
C LEU A 51 -2.50 9.18 11.24
N CYS A 52 -3.52 9.73 11.90
CA CYS A 52 -4.13 11.00 11.55
C CYS A 52 -3.61 12.11 12.47
N LEU A 53 -3.46 13.31 11.89
CA LEU A 53 -3.16 14.55 12.62
C LEU A 53 -4.44 15.37 12.73
N ILE A 54 -4.74 15.84 13.95
CA ILE A 54 -5.95 16.61 14.26
C ILE A 54 -5.63 17.83 15.11
N HIS A 55 -6.44 18.88 15.01
CA HIS A 55 -6.48 20.00 15.95
C HIS A 55 -7.24 19.62 17.22
N ASP A 56 -7.20 20.49 18.25
CA ASP A 56 -7.88 20.27 19.54
C ASP A 56 -9.41 20.14 19.41
N ASP A 57 -10.00 20.72 18.36
CA ASP A 57 -11.42 20.59 18.03
C ASP A 57 -11.76 19.29 17.29
N GLY A 58 -10.77 18.43 17.02
CA GLY A 58 -10.89 17.18 16.28
C GLY A 58 -10.91 17.35 14.77
N SER A 59 -10.77 18.56 14.21
CA SER A 59 -10.65 18.77 12.77
C SER A 59 -9.30 18.30 12.24
N PRO A 60 -9.20 17.84 10.97
CA PRO A 60 -7.93 17.41 10.37
C PRO A 60 -6.89 18.53 10.34
N ALA A 61 -5.67 18.26 10.82
CA ALA A 61 -4.54 19.17 10.80
C ALA A 61 -3.62 18.85 9.61
N LEU A 62 -3.38 19.82 8.73
CA LEU A 62 -2.57 19.66 7.51
C LEU A 62 -1.07 19.83 7.79
N THR A 63 -0.58 19.35 8.93
CA THR A 63 0.74 19.64 9.50
C THR A 63 1.81 18.59 9.20
N ALA A 64 1.46 17.45 8.56
CA ALA A 64 2.41 16.37 8.29
C ALA A 64 3.68 16.82 7.53
N PRO A 65 3.63 17.70 6.51
CA PRO A 65 4.86 18.15 5.84
C PRO A 65 5.79 18.93 6.75
N ASP A 66 5.27 19.75 7.65
CA ASP A 66 6.05 20.56 8.59
C ASP A 66 6.69 19.67 9.66
N ILE A 67 5.92 18.73 10.23
CA ILE A 67 6.38 17.75 11.21
C ILE A 67 7.51 16.92 10.61
N LEU A 68 7.28 16.32 9.44
CA LEU A 68 8.28 15.47 8.76
C LEU A 68 9.51 16.26 8.30
N GLY A 69 9.32 17.54 7.96
CA GLY A 69 10.44 18.45 7.64
C GLY A 69 11.35 18.73 8.82
N ALA A 70 10.83 18.72 10.05
CA ALA A 70 11.57 18.90 11.29
C ALA A 70 12.18 17.58 11.83
N MET A 71 11.63 16.44 11.44
CA MET A 71 12.11 15.12 11.88
C MET A 71 13.28 14.61 11.04
N THR A 72 14.26 13.98 11.69
CA THR A 72 15.40 13.32 11.02
C THR A 72 15.30 11.80 11.05
N ASP A 73 14.38 11.25 11.80
CA ASP A 73 14.19 9.82 11.96
C ASP A 73 13.57 9.20 10.70
N PRO A 74 14.25 8.26 10.01
CA PRO A 74 13.81 7.67 8.76
C PRO A 74 12.59 6.72 8.90
N HIS A 75 12.18 6.39 10.12
CA HIS A 75 10.99 5.57 10.36
C HIS A 75 9.70 6.32 10.06
N PHE A 76 9.73 7.66 10.06
CA PHE A 76 8.56 8.48 9.74
C PHE A 76 8.53 8.86 8.27
N THR A 77 7.39 8.69 7.64
CA THR A 77 7.22 8.98 6.21
C THR A 77 5.86 9.62 5.92
N THR A 78 5.81 10.27 4.76
CA THR A 78 4.62 10.99 4.30
C THR A 78 3.61 10.05 3.69
N GLU A 79 2.34 10.37 3.89
CA GLU A 79 1.19 9.80 3.22
C GLU A 79 0.61 10.75 2.17
N ILE A 80 -0.42 10.31 1.41
CA ILE A 80 -1.04 11.10 0.33
C ILE A 80 -1.69 12.37 0.88
N GLY A 81 -2.34 12.30 2.05
CA GLY A 81 -2.94 13.45 2.72
C GLY A 81 -1.94 14.17 3.62
N LYS A 82 -1.98 15.51 3.66
CA LYS A 82 -1.20 16.32 4.61
C LYS A 82 -1.63 16.14 6.07
N PHE A 83 -2.75 15.46 6.29
CA PHE A 83 -3.28 15.15 7.63
C PHE A 83 -2.95 13.72 8.08
N ASN A 84 -2.10 13.01 7.34
CA ASN A 84 -1.66 11.65 7.63
C ASN A 84 -0.14 11.53 7.65
N MET A 85 0.36 10.64 8.49
CA MET A 85 1.75 10.20 8.53
C MET A 85 1.81 8.68 8.72
N GLU A 86 2.95 8.09 8.39
CA GLU A 86 3.22 6.66 8.57
C GLU A 86 4.47 6.44 9.41
N ILE A 87 4.40 5.47 10.31
CA ILE A 87 5.52 4.96 11.09
C ILE A 87 5.89 3.57 10.55
N ASN A 88 7.14 3.38 10.17
CA ASN A 88 7.69 2.10 9.73
C ASN A 88 8.51 1.47 10.86
N LEU A 89 8.08 0.32 11.38
CA LEU A 89 8.79 -0.41 12.41
C LEU A 89 9.94 -1.23 11.83
N ASP A 90 10.99 -1.44 12.64
CA ASP A 90 12.05 -2.37 12.30
C ASP A 90 11.53 -3.81 12.24
N PRO A 91 12.06 -4.64 11.32
CA PRO A 91 11.71 -6.04 11.28
C PRO A 91 12.43 -6.82 12.39
N PHE A 92 11.67 -7.50 13.24
CA PHE A 92 12.19 -8.43 14.25
C PHE A 92 12.12 -9.86 13.76
N GLU A 93 13.08 -10.71 14.17
CA GLU A 93 12.95 -12.16 13.96
C GLU A 93 11.71 -12.70 14.69
N LEU A 94 10.87 -13.47 13.99
CA LEU A 94 9.60 -14.00 14.51
C LEU A 94 9.89 -15.13 15.51
N ARG A 95 10.37 -14.76 16.69
CA ARG A 95 10.67 -15.66 17.79
C ARG A 95 10.65 -14.94 19.15
N SER A 96 10.57 -15.72 20.24
CA SER A 96 10.68 -15.18 21.61
C SER A 96 9.74 -14.01 21.90
N ASP A 97 10.31 -12.84 22.13
CA ASP A 97 9.65 -11.61 22.55
C ASP A 97 9.47 -10.60 21.41
N CYS A 98 9.52 -11.05 20.15
CA CYS A 98 9.41 -10.16 18.98
C CYS A 98 8.16 -9.26 19.03
N LEU A 99 6.99 -9.79 19.41
CA LEU A 99 5.75 -8.99 19.49
C LEU A 99 5.85 -7.93 20.59
N ARG A 100 6.44 -8.25 21.73
CA ARG A 100 6.69 -7.25 22.80
C ARG A 100 7.69 -6.18 22.37
N ASN A 101 8.69 -6.55 21.60
CA ASN A 101 9.66 -5.60 21.06
C ASN A 101 9.01 -4.68 20.01
N SER A 102 8.16 -5.23 19.13
CA SER A 102 7.38 -4.45 18.17
C SER A 102 6.44 -3.47 18.87
N GLU A 103 5.69 -3.94 19.89
CA GLU A 103 4.81 -3.10 20.71
C GLU A 103 5.60 -1.95 21.36
N ARG A 104 6.72 -2.26 22.03
CA ARG A 104 7.57 -1.24 22.65
C ARG A 104 8.06 -0.21 21.66
N GLN A 105 8.58 -0.63 20.51
CA GLN A 105 9.05 0.27 19.47
C GLN A 105 7.90 1.15 18.93
N LEU A 106 6.74 0.56 18.69
CA LEU A 106 5.55 1.32 18.26
C LEU A 106 5.17 2.39 19.29
N MET A 107 5.13 2.04 20.58
CA MET A 107 4.79 3.00 21.64
C MET A 107 5.82 4.13 21.76
N GLU A 108 7.12 3.82 21.63
CA GLU A 108 8.19 4.83 21.62
C GLU A 108 8.06 5.77 20.40
N MET A 109 7.77 5.24 19.23
CA MET A 109 7.57 6.03 18.01
C MET A 109 6.28 6.85 18.04
N LEU A 110 5.19 6.32 18.59
CA LEU A 110 3.96 7.07 18.80
C LEU A 110 4.17 8.24 19.78
N ALA A 111 4.94 8.03 20.85
CA ALA A 111 5.29 9.12 21.76
C ALA A 111 6.10 10.22 21.06
N THR A 112 7.04 9.81 20.18
CA THR A 112 7.84 10.75 19.36
C THR A 112 6.95 11.51 18.37
N ALA A 113 6.02 10.82 17.69
CA ALA A 113 5.06 11.45 16.77
C ALA A 113 4.14 12.43 17.52
N THR A 114 3.66 12.05 18.71
CA THR A 114 2.78 12.90 19.54
C THR A 114 3.50 14.18 19.97
N HIS A 115 4.77 14.07 20.37
CA HIS A 115 5.57 15.25 20.73
C HIS A 115 5.76 16.18 19.54
N ALA A 116 6.16 15.63 18.39
CA ALA A 116 6.38 16.41 17.17
C ALA A 116 5.07 17.04 16.64
N ALA A 117 3.93 16.36 16.79
CA ALA A 117 2.62 16.90 16.46
C ALA A 117 2.24 18.07 17.38
N SER A 118 2.50 17.94 18.70
CA SER A 118 2.26 19.02 19.68
C SER A 118 3.08 20.28 19.38
N ASP A 119 4.32 20.13 18.91
CA ASP A 119 5.18 21.27 18.50
C ASP A 119 4.61 21.98 17.25
N ALA A 120 3.73 21.32 16.49
CA ALA A 120 3.07 21.83 15.29
C ALA A 120 1.55 22.11 15.55
N ASP A 121 1.14 22.39 16.78
CA ASP A 121 -0.24 22.67 17.18
C ASP A 121 -1.25 21.61 16.70
N SER A 122 -0.86 20.34 16.80
CA SER A 122 -1.68 19.20 16.39
C SER A 122 -1.53 18.00 17.34
N ASN A 123 -2.43 17.03 17.22
CA ASN A 123 -2.47 15.81 18.01
C ASN A 123 -2.49 14.59 17.09
N VAL A 124 -2.06 13.44 17.62
CA VAL A 124 -2.08 12.15 16.92
C VAL A 124 -3.36 11.39 17.27
N LEU A 125 -4.04 10.83 16.26
CA LEU A 125 -5.19 9.95 16.42
C LEU A 125 -5.01 8.69 15.58
N LEU A 126 -5.28 7.51 16.17
CA LEU A 126 -5.29 6.22 15.49
C LEU A 126 -6.74 5.80 15.20
N THR A 127 -7.12 5.79 13.95
CA THR A 127 -8.44 5.38 13.47
C THR A 127 -8.35 4.95 12.01
N GLY A 128 -9.22 4.08 11.54
CA GLY A 128 -9.20 3.62 10.16
C GLY A 128 -9.72 4.66 9.15
N ILE A 129 -10.65 5.51 9.57
CA ILE A 129 -11.10 6.71 8.84
C ILE A 129 -11.33 7.80 9.88
N LEU A 130 -10.74 8.98 9.68
CA LEU A 130 -10.96 10.12 10.57
C LEU A 130 -12.40 10.64 10.45
N PRO A 131 -13.23 10.56 11.51
CA PRO A 131 -14.66 10.88 11.44
C PRO A 131 -14.97 12.33 11.07
N SER A 132 -14.07 13.26 11.40
CA SER A 132 -14.21 14.70 11.15
C SER A 132 -13.85 15.13 9.72
N LEU A 133 -13.41 14.20 8.86
CA LEU A 133 -13.18 14.49 7.44
C LEU A 133 -14.45 15.00 6.75
N THR A 134 -14.27 15.97 5.88
CA THR A 134 -15.30 16.54 5.02
C THR A 134 -14.81 16.60 3.58
N HIS A 135 -15.68 16.97 2.64
CA HIS A 135 -15.29 17.16 1.23
C HIS A 135 -14.20 18.23 1.03
N LEU A 136 -14.07 19.19 1.94
CA LEU A 136 -13.02 20.22 1.89
C LEU A 136 -11.60 19.62 2.03
N HIS A 137 -11.47 18.49 2.72
CA HIS A 137 -10.19 17.79 2.88
C HIS A 137 -9.81 16.91 1.66
N LEU A 138 -10.62 16.96 0.60
CA LEU A 138 -10.35 16.32 -0.68
C LEU A 138 -9.90 17.32 -1.77
N GLU A 139 -9.67 18.57 -1.41
CA GLU A 139 -9.10 19.58 -2.31
C GLU A 139 -7.61 19.30 -2.55
N GLU A 140 -7.09 19.72 -3.70
CA GLU A 140 -5.70 19.42 -4.12
C GLU A 140 -4.67 19.97 -3.12
N ASP A 141 -4.97 21.07 -2.45
CA ASP A 141 -4.13 21.66 -1.41
C ASP A 141 -3.95 20.77 -0.18
N CYS A 142 -4.81 19.79 0.02
CA CYS A 142 -4.69 18.79 1.08
C CYS A 142 -3.78 17.60 0.71
N MET A 143 -3.36 17.51 -0.55
CA MET A 143 -2.39 16.49 -0.98
C MET A 143 -0.97 16.85 -0.52
N ALA A 144 -0.22 15.88 -0.01
CA ALA A 144 1.17 16.06 0.33
C ALA A 144 2.01 16.50 -0.89
N PRO A 145 3.01 17.39 -0.72
CA PRO A 145 3.78 17.98 -1.81
C PRO A 145 4.82 17.00 -2.39
N VAL A 146 4.36 15.83 -2.80
CA VAL A 146 5.17 14.76 -3.37
C VAL A 146 4.76 14.54 -4.82
N GLU A 147 5.67 14.81 -5.76
CA GLU A 147 5.41 14.74 -7.20
C GLU A 147 4.78 13.39 -7.63
N ARG A 148 5.22 12.29 -7.03
CA ARG A 148 4.69 10.95 -7.29
C ARG A 148 3.17 10.86 -7.07
N TYR A 149 2.62 11.52 -6.06
CA TYR A 149 1.18 11.47 -5.76
C TYR A 149 0.36 12.23 -6.82
N HIS A 150 0.86 13.36 -7.28
CA HIS A 150 0.26 14.11 -8.38
C HIS A 150 0.31 13.32 -9.71
N ILE A 151 1.44 12.67 -10.01
CA ILE A 151 1.56 11.80 -11.20
C ILE A 151 0.59 10.63 -11.09
N LEU A 152 0.48 9.99 -9.92
CA LEU A 152 -0.44 8.87 -9.67
C LEU A 152 -1.90 9.30 -9.91
N SER A 153 -2.32 10.38 -9.26
CA SER A 153 -3.68 10.93 -9.37
C SER A 153 -4.04 11.24 -10.83
N ASN A 154 -3.19 12.00 -11.51
CA ASN A 154 -3.40 12.39 -12.89
C ASN A 154 -3.42 11.18 -13.85
N THR A 155 -2.55 10.21 -13.64
CA THR A 155 -2.48 9.01 -14.50
C THR A 155 -3.72 8.15 -14.31
N MET A 156 -4.12 7.88 -13.07
CA MET A 156 -5.29 7.07 -12.77
C MET A 156 -6.58 7.73 -13.26
N ARG A 157 -6.74 9.04 -13.09
CA ARG A 157 -7.88 9.81 -13.62
C ARG A 157 -7.96 9.72 -15.15
N LYS A 158 -6.82 9.88 -15.85
CA LYS A 158 -6.78 9.72 -17.32
C LYS A 158 -7.12 8.30 -17.77
N MET A 159 -6.66 7.28 -17.04
CA MET A 159 -7.01 5.88 -17.34
C MET A 159 -8.50 5.59 -17.11
N ARG A 160 -9.09 6.19 -16.08
CA ARG A 160 -10.52 6.07 -15.79
C ARG A 160 -11.36 6.86 -16.80
N GLY A 161 -10.88 8.00 -17.29
CA GLY A 161 -11.56 8.89 -18.23
C GLY A 161 -12.60 9.82 -17.59
N ARG A 162 -12.69 9.86 -16.25
CA ARG A 162 -13.61 10.69 -15.45
C ARG A 162 -13.12 10.81 -14.02
N ASP A 163 -13.82 11.61 -13.22
CA ASP A 163 -13.57 11.73 -11.78
C ASP A 163 -13.83 10.42 -11.04
N PHE A 164 -13.20 10.26 -9.89
CA PHE A 164 -13.46 9.12 -9.00
C PHE A 164 -14.81 9.32 -8.32
N GLU A 165 -15.63 8.29 -8.36
CA GLU A 165 -16.95 8.27 -7.73
C GLU A 165 -16.99 7.18 -6.69
N ILE A 166 -17.55 7.52 -5.54
CA ILE A 166 -17.83 6.62 -4.43
C ILE A 166 -19.33 6.51 -4.28
N HIS A 167 -19.81 5.27 -4.19
CA HIS A 167 -21.18 4.96 -3.81
C HIS A 167 -21.14 3.80 -2.81
N ILE A 168 -21.39 4.12 -1.56
CA ILE A 168 -21.40 3.16 -0.44
C ILE A 168 -22.76 3.21 0.23
N ILE A 169 -23.40 2.05 0.33
CA ILE A 169 -24.68 1.87 1.03
C ILE A 169 -24.40 1.08 2.29
N GLY A 170 -24.62 1.69 3.45
CA GLY A 170 -24.48 1.11 4.79
C GLY A 170 -25.73 1.36 5.62
N VAL A 171 -25.56 1.87 6.84
CA VAL A 171 -26.67 2.44 7.62
C VAL A 171 -27.22 3.65 6.89
N ASP A 172 -26.32 4.56 6.49
CA ASP A 172 -26.60 5.65 5.57
C ASP A 172 -26.18 5.30 4.15
N GLU A 173 -26.47 6.20 3.22
CA GLU A 173 -25.98 6.18 1.84
C GLU A 173 -25.03 7.36 1.60
N LEU A 174 -23.87 7.09 1.03
CA LEU A 174 -22.90 8.08 0.62
C LEU A 174 -22.66 8.00 -0.89
N ILE A 175 -22.91 9.11 -1.58
CA ILE A 175 -22.52 9.34 -2.98
C ILE A 175 -21.60 10.56 -3.01
N ALA A 176 -20.39 10.39 -3.50
CA ALA A 176 -19.41 11.46 -3.60
C ALA A 176 -18.56 11.34 -4.87
N SER A 177 -18.03 12.47 -5.37
CA SER A 177 -17.14 12.50 -6.52
C SER A 177 -15.97 13.46 -6.26
N ASN A 178 -14.77 13.06 -6.72
CA ASN A 178 -13.57 13.89 -6.61
C ASN A 178 -12.67 13.70 -7.86
N PRO A 179 -12.03 14.74 -8.38
CA PRO A 179 -11.13 14.64 -9.53
C PRO A 179 -9.78 14.01 -9.20
N SER A 180 -9.45 13.83 -7.93
CA SER A 180 -8.18 13.28 -7.46
C SER A 180 -8.37 11.97 -6.69
N ILE A 181 -7.26 11.28 -6.41
CA ILE A 181 -7.24 10.07 -5.58
C ILE A 181 -7.34 10.35 -4.07
N LEU A 182 -7.63 11.59 -3.64
CA LEU A 182 -7.65 11.95 -2.22
C LEU A 182 -8.68 11.18 -1.38
N PHE A 183 -9.65 10.52 -2.00
CA PHE A 183 -10.46 9.52 -1.28
C PHE A 183 -9.61 8.41 -0.65
N GLU A 184 -8.49 8.07 -1.27
CA GLU A 184 -7.54 7.09 -0.73
C GLU A 184 -6.91 7.59 0.57
N ALA A 185 -6.54 8.87 0.63
CA ALA A 185 -5.97 9.50 1.82
C ALA A 185 -6.91 9.50 3.06
N CYS A 186 -8.21 9.24 2.87
CA CYS A 186 -9.13 9.07 3.99
C CYS A 186 -8.94 7.73 4.72
N ASN A 187 -8.21 6.77 4.12
CA ASN A 187 -7.96 5.46 4.72
C ASN A 187 -6.64 5.47 5.46
N THR A 188 -6.63 4.94 6.67
CA THR A 188 -5.44 4.70 7.47
C THR A 188 -5.43 3.27 7.97
N SER A 189 -4.26 2.65 7.99
CA SER A 189 -4.10 1.22 8.26
C SER A 189 -2.99 0.92 9.27
N PHE A 190 -3.05 -0.27 9.83
CA PHE A 190 -1.93 -0.97 10.44
C PHE A 190 -1.55 -2.13 9.53
N GLN A 191 -0.33 -2.14 8.99
CA GLN A 191 0.10 -3.12 8.02
C GLN A 191 1.13 -4.06 8.65
N LEU A 192 0.91 -5.37 8.54
CA LEU A 192 1.84 -6.38 9.03
C LEU A 192 2.63 -6.99 7.87
N HIS A 193 3.94 -7.03 8.01
CA HIS A 193 4.85 -7.65 7.05
C HIS A 193 5.41 -8.95 7.62
N LEU A 194 5.09 -10.06 7.00
CA LEU A 194 5.59 -11.38 7.39
C LEU A 194 6.53 -11.91 6.33
N GLN A 195 7.80 -12.07 6.66
CA GLN A 195 8.78 -12.76 5.80
C GLN A 195 8.52 -14.25 5.86
N ILE A 196 8.34 -14.88 4.70
CA ILE A 196 8.00 -16.27 4.54
C ILE A 196 9.08 -16.98 3.71
N ASP A 197 9.46 -18.20 4.10
CA ASP A 197 10.31 -19.05 3.27
C ASP A 197 9.61 -19.31 1.92
N PRO A 198 10.30 -19.15 0.79
CA PRO A 198 9.71 -19.37 -0.53
C PRO A 198 9.13 -20.78 -0.74
N ASP A 199 9.71 -21.79 -0.11
CA ASP A 199 9.23 -23.17 -0.22
C ASP A 199 7.88 -23.37 0.51
N GLU A 200 7.53 -22.50 1.48
CA GLU A 200 6.28 -22.53 2.26
C GLU A 200 5.31 -21.40 1.83
N PHE A 201 5.70 -20.55 0.87
CA PHE A 201 4.99 -19.30 0.57
C PHE A 201 3.55 -19.51 0.11
N VAL A 202 3.29 -20.52 -0.70
CA VAL A 202 1.94 -20.81 -1.23
C VAL A 202 0.98 -21.12 -0.09
N GLU A 203 1.38 -21.96 0.86
CA GLU A 203 0.54 -22.34 1.99
C GLU A 203 0.28 -21.15 2.91
N HIS A 204 1.31 -20.40 3.28
CA HIS A 204 1.19 -19.24 4.15
C HIS A 204 0.38 -18.10 3.51
N TYR A 205 0.53 -17.87 2.21
CA TYR A 205 -0.28 -16.88 1.51
C TYR A 205 -1.77 -17.27 1.49
N ASN A 206 -2.07 -18.52 1.19
CA ASN A 206 -3.45 -19.02 1.22
C ASN A 206 -4.03 -18.93 2.64
N TRP A 207 -3.23 -19.19 3.65
CA TRP A 207 -3.61 -19.02 5.05
C TRP A 207 -3.90 -17.58 5.39
N ALA A 208 -3.02 -16.64 5.00
CA ALA A 208 -3.25 -15.19 5.19
C ALA A 208 -4.56 -14.73 4.54
N GLN A 209 -4.88 -15.22 3.34
CA GLN A 209 -6.15 -14.94 2.67
C GLN A 209 -7.35 -15.48 3.48
N MET A 210 -7.25 -16.69 4.00
CA MET A 210 -8.34 -17.33 4.74
C MET A 210 -8.66 -16.60 6.05
N ILE A 211 -7.62 -16.16 6.80
CA ILE A 211 -7.82 -15.50 8.10
C ILE A 211 -8.16 -14.02 7.99
N SER A 212 -8.01 -13.38 6.81
CA SER A 212 -8.22 -11.94 6.64
C SER A 212 -9.62 -11.49 7.09
N GLY A 213 -10.66 -12.24 6.73
CA GLY A 213 -12.02 -11.91 7.13
C GLY A 213 -12.26 -11.94 8.65
N PRO A 214 -11.98 -13.05 9.34
CA PRO A 214 -12.09 -13.12 10.79
C PRO A 214 -11.26 -12.07 11.55
N VAL A 215 -10.01 -11.82 11.12
CA VAL A 215 -9.16 -10.80 11.74
C VAL A 215 -9.76 -9.40 11.54
N LEU A 216 -10.15 -9.08 10.31
CA LEU A 216 -10.78 -7.79 10.02
C LEU A 216 -12.05 -7.58 10.84
N ALA A 217 -12.89 -8.60 10.99
CA ALA A 217 -14.10 -8.52 11.77
C ALA A 217 -13.85 -8.22 13.28
N ALA A 218 -12.68 -8.61 13.80
CA ALA A 218 -12.28 -8.32 15.17
C ALA A 218 -11.64 -6.94 15.35
N CYS A 219 -11.17 -6.31 14.26
CA CYS A 219 -10.36 -5.07 14.29
C CYS A 219 -11.06 -3.87 13.64
N THR A 220 -12.36 -3.93 13.30
CA THR A 220 -13.07 -2.85 12.60
C THR A 220 -12.97 -1.52 13.33
N ASN A 221 -12.59 -0.45 12.63
CA ASN A 221 -12.40 0.89 13.19
C ASN A 221 -12.64 2.03 12.18
N SER A 222 -13.61 1.88 11.27
CA SER A 222 -13.91 2.92 10.27
C SER A 222 -15.40 3.06 9.94
N PRO A 223 -16.29 3.29 10.95
CA PRO A 223 -17.73 3.30 10.69
C PRO A 223 -18.24 4.59 10.05
N LEU A 224 -17.50 5.70 10.14
CA LEU A 224 -17.95 7.04 9.75
C LEU A 224 -17.10 7.60 8.60
N LEU A 225 -17.77 8.19 7.60
CA LEU A 225 -17.14 8.95 6.51
C LEU A 225 -18.05 10.12 6.10
N PHE A 226 -17.52 11.34 6.10
CA PHE A 226 -18.23 12.59 5.72
C PHE A 226 -19.57 12.75 6.43
N GLY A 227 -19.60 12.45 7.74
CA GLY A 227 -20.80 12.56 8.57
C GLY A 227 -21.86 11.48 8.31
N ARG A 228 -21.53 10.40 7.62
CA ARG A 228 -22.40 9.25 7.35
C ARG A 228 -21.93 8.02 8.12
N GLU A 229 -22.86 7.28 8.70
CA GLU A 229 -22.63 5.97 9.27
C GLU A 229 -22.79 4.91 8.17
N LEU A 230 -21.71 4.18 7.86
CA LEU A 230 -21.66 3.24 6.72
C LEU A 230 -21.45 1.80 7.21
N TRP A 231 -20.29 1.21 6.90
CA TRP A 231 -19.96 -0.14 7.33
C TRP A 231 -19.09 -0.10 8.59
N ALA A 232 -19.10 -1.15 9.43
CA ALA A 232 -18.17 -1.25 10.56
C ALA A 232 -16.70 -1.09 10.10
N GLU A 233 -16.40 -1.49 8.86
CA GLU A 233 -15.11 -1.26 8.19
C GLU A 233 -15.33 -0.67 6.79
N THR A 234 -15.62 0.61 6.73
CA THR A 234 -15.89 1.37 5.49
C THR A 234 -14.66 1.43 4.56
N ARG A 235 -13.43 1.33 5.11
CA ARG A 235 -12.19 1.34 4.33
C ARG A 235 -12.21 0.31 3.19
N ILE A 236 -12.80 -0.85 3.39
CA ILE A 236 -12.87 -1.92 2.38
C ILE A 236 -13.59 -1.42 1.12
N ALA A 237 -14.74 -0.77 1.28
CA ALA A 237 -15.50 -0.21 0.16
C ALA A 237 -14.88 1.08 -0.39
N LEU A 238 -14.39 1.95 0.50
CA LEU A 238 -13.79 3.23 0.15
C LEU A 238 -12.52 3.05 -0.69
N PHE A 239 -11.56 2.26 -0.21
CA PHE A 239 -10.30 2.05 -0.93
C PHE A 239 -10.53 1.38 -2.29
N GLN A 240 -11.45 0.41 -2.36
CA GLN A 240 -11.77 -0.24 -3.63
C GLN A 240 -12.26 0.75 -4.71
N GLN A 241 -12.96 1.81 -4.32
CA GLN A 241 -13.54 2.79 -5.23
C GLN A 241 -12.63 4.01 -5.47
N SER A 242 -11.76 4.35 -4.50
CA SER A 242 -10.89 5.53 -4.54
C SER A 242 -9.80 5.47 -5.61
N VAL A 243 -9.32 4.27 -5.96
CA VAL A 243 -8.25 4.04 -6.95
C VAL A 243 -8.74 3.19 -8.13
N ASP A 244 -10.05 3.16 -8.37
CA ASP A 244 -10.66 2.37 -9.44
C ASP A 244 -10.43 3.02 -10.82
N THR A 245 -9.65 2.37 -11.66
CA THR A 245 -9.32 2.83 -13.02
C THR A 245 -10.22 2.22 -14.11
N ARG A 246 -11.28 1.49 -13.74
CA ARG A 246 -12.20 0.89 -14.71
C ARG A 246 -13.06 1.97 -15.37
N SER A 247 -13.14 1.93 -16.72
CA SER A 247 -14.01 2.83 -17.48
C SER A 247 -15.46 2.34 -17.46
N TYR A 248 -16.41 3.26 -17.63
CA TYR A 248 -17.87 2.99 -17.55
C TYR A 248 -18.44 2.20 -18.74
N THR A 249 -17.65 1.90 -19.75
CA THR A 249 -18.13 1.20 -20.96
C THR A 249 -18.41 -0.27 -20.66
N GLY A 250 -19.65 -0.58 -20.31
CA GLY A 250 -20.31 -1.90 -20.42
C GLY A 250 -19.71 -3.11 -19.67
N HIS A 251 -18.45 -3.10 -19.29
CA HIS A 251 -17.71 -4.27 -18.80
C HIS A 251 -17.19 -4.15 -17.36
N LEU A 252 -17.74 -3.26 -16.53
CA LEU A 252 -17.32 -3.10 -15.13
C LEU A 252 -17.42 -4.39 -14.31
N ARG A 253 -18.38 -5.25 -14.64
CA ARG A 253 -18.58 -6.54 -13.96
C ARG A 253 -17.53 -7.57 -14.35
N GLU A 254 -16.90 -7.43 -15.51
CA GLU A 254 -15.94 -8.40 -16.06
C GLU A 254 -14.49 -8.06 -15.70
N ARG A 255 -14.23 -6.81 -15.34
CA ARG A 255 -12.87 -6.35 -14.97
C ARG A 255 -12.72 -6.29 -13.46
N GLN A 256 -11.62 -6.83 -12.97
CA GLN A 256 -11.24 -6.77 -11.57
C GLN A 256 -10.85 -5.35 -11.15
N SER A 257 -11.30 -4.88 -9.98
CA SER A 257 -10.76 -3.70 -9.31
C SER A 257 -9.29 -3.92 -8.92
N ARG A 258 -8.49 -2.84 -8.87
CA ARG A 258 -7.10 -2.90 -8.39
C ARG A 258 -6.99 -3.27 -6.92
N VAL A 259 -8.02 -2.95 -6.13
CA VAL A 259 -8.13 -3.30 -4.71
C VAL A 259 -9.01 -4.52 -4.56
N TYR A 260 -8.46 -5.62 -4.07
CA TYR A 260 -9.19 -6.87 -3.87
C TYR A 260 -8.42 -7.83 -2.96
N PHE A 261 -9.09 -8.84 -2.42
CA PHE A 261 -8.42 -9.88 -1.60
C PHE A 261 -7.72 -10.93 -2.45
N GLY A 262 -8.30 -11.36 -3.54
CA GLY A 262 -7.82 -12.40 -4.43
C GLY A 262 -8.98 -13.07 -5.16
N ASN A 263 -8.70 -13.81 -6.23
CA ASN A 263 -9.70 -14.50 -7.03
C ASN A 263 -9.59 -16.02 -6.94
N ARG A 264 -8.46 -16.53 -6.48
CA ARG A 264 -8.17 -17.96 -6.37
C ARG A 264 -7.08 -18.21 -5.35
N TRP A 265 -7.00 -19.43 -4.87
CA TRP A 265 -5.87 -19.91 -4.08
C TRP A 265 -4.64 -20.06 -4.97
N LEU A 266 -3.46 -19.76 -4.43
CA LEU A 266 -2.19 -20.11 -5.06
C LEU A 266 -2.03 -21.63 -5.10
N ARG A 267 -1.35 -22.13 -6.15
CA ARG A 267 -1.14 -23.58 -6.35
C ARG A 267 0.32 -23.96 -6.38
N ASP A 268 1.11 -23.28 -7.21
CA ASP A 268 2.46 -23.71 -7.53
C ASP A 268 3.52 -22.73 -7.06
N SER A 269 3.30 -21.41 -7.26
CA SER A 269 4.34 -20.41 -7.05
C SER A 269 3.78 -19.02 -6.79
N VAL A 270 4.52 -18.24 -6.01
CA VAL A 270 4.30 -16.80 -5.84
C VAL A 270 4.27 -16.02 -7.15
N ALA A 271 5.00 -16.46 -8.16
CA ALA A 271 5.03 -15.84 -9.48
C ALA A 271 3.67 -15.83 -10.20
N GLU A 272 2.73 -16.71 -9.80
CA GLU A 272 1.36 -16.72 -10.34
C GLU A 272 0.65 -15.37 -10.10
N VAL A 273 0.83 -14.77 -8.91
CA VAL A 273 0.20 -13.50 -8.57
C VAL A 273 0.75 -12.38 -9.44
N PHE A 274 2.06 -12.30 -9.62
CA PHE A 274 2.68 -11.28 -10.45
C PHE A 274 2.30 -11.42 -11.93
N LYS A 275 2.21 -12.64 -12.45
CA LYS A 275 1.72 -12.94 -13.81
C LYS A 275 0.26 -12.53 -13.97
N GLU A 276 -0.58 -12.81 -12.98
CA GLU A 276 -1.98 -12.39 -12.95
C GLU A 276 -2.10 -10.86 -12.93
N HIS A 277 -1.35 -10.17 -12.07
CA HIS A 277 -1.35 -8.71 -12.00
C HIS A 277 -0.97 -8.08 -13.34
N LEU A 278 0.08 -8.59 -13.98
CA LEU A 278 0.54 -8.08 -15.28
C LEU A 278 -0.50 -8.25 -16.38
N THR A 279 -1.25 -9.34 -16.37
CA THR A 279 -2.29 -9.61 -17.39
C THR A 279 -3.56 -8.82 -17.16
N ARG A 280 -3.91 -8.53 -15.90
CA ARG A 280 -5.18 -7.89 -15.54
C ARG A 280 -5.10 -6.37 -15.44
N PHE A 281 -3.97 -5.84 -14.99
CA PHE A 281 -3.84 -4.43 -14.65
C PHE A 281 -2.86 -3.71 -15.55
N PRO A 282 -3.32 -2.70 -16.30
CA PRO A 282 -2.42 -1.86 -17.08
C PRO A 282 -1.45 -1.09 -16.16
N MET A 283 -0.24 -0.84 -16.65
CA MET A 283 0.78 -0.08 -15.94
C MET A 283 0.34 1.37 -15.72
N VAL A 284 0.53 1.86 -14.50
CA VAL A 284 0.29 3.25 -14.12
C VAL A 284 1.57 4.05 -14.24
N PHE A 285 2.67 3.47 -13.79
CA PHE A 285 4.00 4.08 -13.77
C PHE A 285 4.98 3.36 -14.68
N SER A 286 6.00 4.10 -15.11
CA SER A 286 7.26 3.59 -15.64
C SER A 286 8.43 4.27 -14.90
N THR A 287 9.59 3.63 -14.94
CA THR A 287 10.85 4.20 -14.45
C THR A 287 11.99 3.75 -15.35
N ASN A 288 13.10 4.46 -15.33
CA ASN A 288 14.30 4.02 -16.01
C ASN A 288 14.89 2.81 -15.28
N VAL A 289 14.97 1.68 -15.95
CA VAL A 289 15.63 0.46 -15.47
C VAL A 289 17.02 0.40 -16.10
N GLU A 290 18.03 0.79 -15.31
CA GLU A 290 19.41 0.88 -15.80
C GLU A 290 20.04 -0.48 -16.12
N GLN A 291 19.61 -1.53 -15.41
CA GLN A 291 20.19 -2.86 -15.54
C GLN A 291 19.08 -3.92 -15.70
N ASN A 292 19.24 -4.79 -16.68
CA ASN A 292 18.33 -5.89 -16.94
C ASN A 292 18.53 -6.99 -15.88
N SER A 293 17.44 -7.44 -15.26
CA SER A 293 17.48 -8.48 -14.22
C SER A 293 18.06 -9.80 -14.70
N MET A 294 17.85 -10.16 -15.98
CA MET A 294 18.41 -11.39 -16.57
C MET A 294 19.93 -11.32 -16.74
N ASP A 295 20.46 -10.13 -17.05
CA ASP A 295 21.91 -9.94 -17.19
C ASP A 295 22.58 -9.97 -15.80
N LEU A 296 21.98 -9.35 -14.80
CA LEU A 296 22.43 -9.43 -13.41
C LEU A 296 22.53 -10.89 -12.91
N LEU A 297 21.52 -11.71 -13.21
CA LEU A 297 21.57 -13.13 -12.85
C LEU A 297 22.70 -13.89 -13.54
N ARG A 298 22.97 -13.60 -14.82
CA ARG A 298 24.12 -14.20 -15.55
C ARG A 298 25.46 -13.79 -14.94
N GLU A 299 25.54 -12.61 -14.35
CA GLU A 299 26.70 -12.12 -13.61
C GLU A 299 26.79 -12.65 -12.18
N GLY A 300 25.86 -13.50 -11.74
CA GLY A 300 25.77 -14.00 -10.37
C GLY A 300 25.34 -12.97 -9.33
N LYS A 301 24.67 -11.88 -9.75
CA LYS A 301 24.16 -10.82 -8.89
C LYS A 301 22.65 -10.95 -8.65
N THR A 302 22.21 -10.60 -7.47
CA THR A 302 20.77 -10.58 -7.11
C THR A 302 20.10 -9.33 -7.70
N PRO A 303 19.13 -9.46 -8.62
CA PRO A 303 18.44 -8.32 -9.20
C PRO A 303 17.42 -7.71 -8.24
N LYS A 304 17.25 -6.39 -8.29
CA LYS A 304 16.26 -5.67 -7.47
C LYS A 304 14.82 -5.81 -7.96
N LEU A 305 14.58 -6.38 -9.14
CA LEU A 305 13.26 -6.53 -9.76
C LEU A 305 12.43 -5.22 -9.76
N ARG A 306 13.07 -4.09 -10.10
CA ARG A 306 12.50 -2.75 -9.96
C ARG A 306 11.22 -2.54 -10.76
N ALA A 307 11.20 -3.04 -12.01
CA ALA A 307 10.03 -2.89 -12.85
C ALA A 307 8.83 -3.67 -12.30
N LEU A 308 9.06 -4.89 -11.83
CA LEU A 308 8.05 -5.72 -11.19
C LEU A 308 7.53 -5.07 -9.89
N GLN A 309 8.43 -4.60 -9.02
CA GLN A 309 8.05 -3.95 -7.77
C GLN A 309 7.22 -2.69 -8.02
N LEU A 310 7.58 -1.84 -8.99
CA LEU A 310 6.84 -0.64 -9.32
C LEU A 310 5.45 -0.97 -9.87
N HIS A 311 5.32 -1.98 -10.73
CA HIS A 311 4.03 -2.44 -11.22
C HIS A 311 3.16 -2.98 -10.08
N ASN A 312 3.71 -3.87 -9.25
CA ASN A 312 3.04 -4.46 -8.09
C ASN A 312 2.59 -3.39 -7.08
N GLY A 313 3.36 -2.33 -6.90
CA GLY A 313 3.03 -1.19 -6.03
C GLY A 313 1.81 -0.38 -6.48
N THR A 314 1.27 -0.62 -7.69
CA THR A 314 0.04 -0.01 -8.20
C THR A 314 -1.13 -0.98 -8.27
N VAL A 315 -0.97 -2.20 -7.76
CA VAL A 315 -2.04 -3.19 -7.57
C VAL A 315 -2.20 -3.39 -6.07
N TYR A 316 -3.36 -3.05 -5.56
CA TYR A 316 -3.59 -2.90 -4.12
C TYR A 316 -4.34 -4.11 -3.57
N THR A 317 -3.71 -5.30 -3.61
CA THR A 317 -4.27 -6.46 -2.93
C THR A 317 -4.18 -6.28 -1.42
N TRP A 318 -5.22 -6.70 -0.68
CA TRP A 318 -5.25 -6.61 0.78
C TRP A 318 -4.16 -7.44 1.47
N ASN A 319 -3.80 -8.58 0.87
CA ASN A 319 -2.56 -9.29 1.17
C ASN A 319 -1.62 -9.11 -0.02
N ARG A 320 -0.68 -8.21 0.10
CA ARG A 320 0.27 -7.89 -0.98
C ARG A 320 1.53 -8.73 -0.84
N ILE A 321 2.02 -9.26 -1.96
CA ILE A 321 3.30 -9.95 -2.01
C ILE A 321 4.39 -8.91 -2.25
N CYS A 322 5.39 -8.88 -1.37
CA CYS A 322 6.52 -7.96 -1.48
C CYS A 322 7.83 -8.73 -1.66
N TYR A 323 8.62 -8.30 -2.62
CA TYR A 323 10.00 -8.72 -2.82
C TYR A 323 10.94 -7.70 -2.17
N GLY A 324 11.98 -8.14 -1.50
CA GLY A 324 13.01 -7.27 -0.95
C GLY A 324 14.38 -7.94 -0.94
N ILE A 325 15.41 -7.13 -0.65
CA ILE A 325 16.78 -7.60 -0.43
C ILE A 325 17.24 -7.02 0.91
N SER A 326 17.71 -7.88 1.80
CA SER A 326 18.32 -7.51 3.08
C SER A 326 19.65 -8.21 3.23
N GLU A 327 20.69 -7.48 3.61
CA GLU A 327 22.06 -8.04 3.78
C GLU A 327 22.58 -8.80 2.55
N GLY A 328 22.12 -8.39 1.35
CA GLY A 328 22.47 -9.05 0.07
C GLY A 328 21.59 -10.24 -0.31
N TRP A 329 20.71 -10.71 0.57
CA TRP A 329 19.83 -11.84 0.34
C TRP A 329 18.41 -11.39 -0.07
N PRO A 330 17.87 -11.95 -1.15
CA PRO A 330 16.48 -11.71 -1.52
C PRO A 330 15.54 -12.45 -0.58
N HIS A 331 14.39 -11.84 -0.30
CA HIS A 331 13.34 -12.42 0.52
C HIS A 331 11.95 -12.05 0.02
N LEU A 332 10.95 -12.82 0.41
CA LEU A 332 9.54 -12.60 0.12
C LEU A 332 8.78 -12.31 1.42
N ARG A 333 7.82 -11.38 1.33
CA ARG A 333 6.94 -11.02 2.43
C ARG A 333 5.49 -11.04 1.99
N ILE A 334 4.60 -11.37 2.93
CA ILE A 334 3.18 -11.08 2.84
C ILE A 334 2.94 -9.81 3.65
N GLU A 335 2.38 -8.79 3.02
CA GLU A 335 1.97 -7.54 3.64
C GLU A 335 0.46 -7.55 3.81
N CYS A 336 -0.01 -7.67 5.05
CA CYS A 336 -1.42 -7.65 5.42
C CYS A 336 -1.86 -6.20 5.63
N ARG A 337 -2.60 -5.62 4.66
CA ARG A 337 -2.98 -4.19 4.60
C ARG A 337 -4.42 -3.90 5.05
N TYR A 338 -5.19 -4.95 5.30
CA TYR A 338 -6.62 -4.84 5.55
C TYR A 338 -6.96 -4.36 6.97
N ILE A 339 -6.03 -4.43 7.93
CA ILE A 339 -6.27 -4.00 9.31
C ILE A 339 -6.33 -2.47 9.36
N PRO A 340 -7.38 -1.86 9.93
CA PRO A 340 -7.42 -0.42 10.13
C PRO A 340 -6.37 0.04 11.15
N ALA A 341 -5.97 1.32 11.06
CA ALA A 341 -5.24 1.95 12.13
C ALA A 341 -6.11 1.95 13.40
N GLY A 342 -5.50 1.65 14.52
CA GLY A 342 -6.20 1.56 15.80
C GLY A 342 -5.22 1.44 16.95
N PRO A 343 -5.74 1.55 18.21
CA PRO A 343 -4.95 1.44 19.41
C PRO A 343 -4.35 0.04 19.61
#